data_2b6003fa8cc1cb629556bbc26fc53bf3
#
_entry.id   2b6003fa8cc1cb629556bbc26fc53bf3
#
_cell.length_a   1.000
_cell.length_b   1.000
_cell.length_c   1.000
_cell.angle_alpha   90.00
_cell.angle_beta   90.00
_cell.angle_gamma   90.00
#
_symmetry.space_group_name_H-M   'P 1'
#
loop_
_entity.id
_entity.type
_entity.pdbx_description
1 polymer ?
#
loop_
_entity_poly.entity_id
_entity_poly.type
_entity_poly.pdbx_seq_one_letter_code
_entity_poly.pdbx_strand_id
1 'polypeptide(L)'
;MGESFTSKNRRRRARRESGESQLTQAAENYLLSIFMVREQGLPVTNVNLVAQLKRTPESEGLGTSPPSVAGMIKRMSDDNLIGVSDSREIQLTPRGKTLAESIVRRHRLAERMIVDLLGLNLANAHVEAHRLEHAISDV
;
A
#
# COMPACT_ATOMS: atom_id res chain seq x y z
N MET A 1 21.60 32.22 -3.62
CA MET A 1 21.40 30.88 -3.07
C MET A 1 20.07 30.80 -2.31
N GLY A 2 18.93 30.97 -2.97
CA GLY A 2 17.60 31.00 -2.35
C GLY A 2 16.49 30.25 -3.10
N GLU A 3 16.80 29.55 -4.20
CA GLU A 3 15.76 28.97 -5.08
C GLU A 3 15.36 27.51 -4.82
N SER A 4 16.07 26.80 -3.95
CA SER A 4 15.83 25.36 -3.75
C SER A 4 14.64 25.04 -2.85
N PHE A 5 14.29 25.90 -1.90
CA PHE A 5 13.25 25.63 -0.90
C PHE A 5 11.83 25.92 -1.40
N THR A 6 11.67 26.94 -2.21
CA THR A 6 10.37 27.36 -2.77
C THR A 6 9.89 26.45 -3.90
N SER A 7 10.80 25.86 -4.67
CA SER A 7 10.46 24.94 -5.77
C SER A 7 9.89 23.61 -5.27
N LYS A 8 10.46 23.05 -4.20
CA LYS A 8 9.95 21.80 -3.59
C LYS A 8 8.57 21.99 -2.95
N ASN A 9 8.32 23.14 -2.33
CA ASN A 9 7.01 23.44 -1.74
C ASN A 9 5.92 23.70 -2.79
N ARG A 10 6.26 24.36 -3.91
CA ARG A 10 5.33 24.52 -5.04
C ARG A 10 4.94 23.19 -5.67
N ARG A 11 5.89 22.27 -5.86
CA ARG A 11 5.62 20.94 -6.40
C ARG A 11 4.78 20.07 -5.45
N ARG A 12 4.97 20.22 -4.14
CA ARG A 12 4.13 19.55 -3.13
C ARG A 12 2.71 20.12 -3.09
N ARG A 13 2.55 21.43 -3.27
CA ARG A 13 1.25 22.09 -3.29
C ARG A 13 0.49 21.78 -4.59
N ALA A 14 1.15 21.82 -5.73
CA ALA A 14 0.57 21.44 -7.02
C ALA A 14 0.14 19.97 -7.07
N ARG A 15 0.88 19.06 -6.40
CA ARG A 15 0.49 17.65 -6.23
C ARG A 15 -0.73 17.45 -5.32
N ARG A 16 -0.97 18.37 -4.37
CA ARG A 16 -2.19 18.36 -3.54
C ARG A 16 -3.41 18.89 -4.27
N GLU A 17 -3.21 19.78 -5.22
CA GLU A 17 -4.30 20.43 -5.98
C GLU A 17 -4.77 19.62 -7.19
N SER A 18 -3.95 18.68 -7.70
CA SER A 18 -4.31 17.85 -8.86
C SER A 18 -5.15 16.60 -8.55
N GLY A 19 -5.54 16.38 -7.29
CA GLY A 19 -6.39 15.25 -6.90
C GLY A 19 -5.81 13.85 -7.14
N GLU A 20 -4.71 13.76 -7.86
CA GLU A 20 -3.96 12.54 -8.19
C GLU A 20 -2.63 12.54 -7.44
N SER A 21 -2.69 12.48 -6.12
CA SER A 21 -1.51 12.10 -5.35
C SER A 21 -1.24 10.63 -5.64
N GLN A 22 -0.32 10.39 -6.57
CA GLN A 22 0.18 9.05 -6.83
C GLN A 22 0.71 8.46 -5.53
N LEU A 23 0.09 7.38 -5.06
CA LEU A 23 0.50 6.70 -3.84
C LEU A 23 1.95 6.23 -3.96
N THR A 24 2.68 6.28 -2.86
CA THR A 24 3.98 5.62 -2.80
C THR A 24 3.79 4.10 -2.84
N GLN A 25 4.77 3.39 -3.34
CA GLN A 25 4.77 1.93 -3.35
C GLN A 25 4.56 1.35 -1.94
N ALA A 26 5.16 1.98 -0.92
CA ALA A 26 4.96 1.60 0.47
C ALA A 26 3.48 1.74 0.90
N ALA A 27 2.82 2.84 0.56
CA ALA A 27 1.41 3.05 0.88
C ALA A 27 0.51 2.02 0.17
N GLU A 28 0.78 1.69 -1.08
CA GLU A 28 0.06 0.65 -1.82
C GLU A 28 0.20 -0.72 -1.15
N ASN A 29 1.41 -1.08 -0.71
CA ASN A 29 1.66 -2.34 0.00
C ASN A 29 0.94 -2.41 1.35
N TYR A 30 0.86 -1.31 2.07
CA TYR A 30 0.09 -1.22 3.31
C TYR A 30 -1.41 -1.38 3.06
N LEU A 31 -1.97 -0.70 2.06
CA LEU A 31 -3.38 -0.84 1.68
C LEU A 31 -3.72 -2.27 1.28
N LEU A 32 -2.88 -2.90 0.48
CA LEU A 32 -3.03 -4.30 0.11
C LEU A 32 -2.99 -5.22 1.34
N SER A 33 -2.05 -5.01 2.24
CA SER A 33 -1.91 -5.81 3.46
C SER A 33 -3.09 -5.63 4.41
N ILE A 34 -3.58 -4.41 4.59
CA ILE A 34 -4.78 -4.12 5.39
C ILE A 34 -6.00 -4.85 4.80
N PHE A 35 -6.16 -4.80 3.49
CA PHE A 35 -7.25 -5.48 2.82
C PHE A 35 -7.17 -7.00 3.01
N MET A 36 -5.99 -7.59 2.85
CA MET A 36 -5.77 -9.02 3.02
C MET A 36 -6.03 -9.51 4.45
N VAL A 37 -5.63 -8.74 5.47
CA VAL A 37 -5.94 -9.07 6.87
C VAL A 37 -7.45 -9.07 7.11
N ARG A 38 -8.17 -8.09 6.57
CA ARG A 38 -9.64 -8.03 6.66
C ARG A 38 -10.31 -9.19 5.93
N GLU A 39 -9.82 -9.54 4.76
CA GLU A 39 -10.36 -10.67 3.97
C GLU A 39 -10.20 -11.99 4.70
N GLN A 40 -9.18 -12.14 5.55
CA GLN A 40 -9.01 -13.30 6.42
C GLN A 40 -9.96 -13.30 7.64
N GLY A 41 -10.78 -12.27 7.80
CA GLY A 41 -11.67 -12.11 8.96
C GLY A 41 -10.98 -11.70 10.25
N LEU A 42 -9.73 -11.22 10.15
CA LEU A 42 -8.95 -10.78 11.30
C LEU A 42 -9.10 -9.27 11.53
N PRO A 43 -9.07 -8.81 12.78
CA PRO A 43 -8.99 -7.38 13.05
C PRO A 43 -7.64 -6.83 12.60
N VAL A 44 -7.64 -5.63 12.02
CA VAL A 44 -6.41 -4.99 11.56
C VAL A 44 -5.74 -4.28 12.73
N THR A 45 -5.03 -5.06 13.52
CA THR A 45 -4.15 -4.56 14.58
C THR A 45 -2.73 -4.38 14.05
N ASN A 46 -1.89 -3.64 14.77
CA ASN A 46 -0.47 -3.53 14.41
C ASN A 46 0.21 -4.89 14.31
N VAL A 47 -0.13 -5.83 15.18
CA VAL A 47 0.44 -7.19 15.19
C VAL A 47 0.07 -7.94 13.92
N ASN A 48 -1.22 -7.97 13.57
CA ASN A 48 -1.70 -8.66 12.38
C ASN A 48 -1.19 -7.99 11.09
N LEU A 49 -1.09 -6.67 11.08
CA LEU A 49 -0.54 -5.92 9.95
C LEU A 49 0.95 -6.22 9.74
N VAL A 50 1.74 -6.20 10.81
CA VAL A 50 3.17 -6.55 10.74
C VAL A 50 3.36 -7.99 10.26
N ALA A 51 2.57 -8.94 10.75
CA ALA A 51 2.62 -10.32 10.28
C ALA A 51 2.33 -10.45 8.78
N GLN A 52 1.38 -9.67 8.26
CA GLN A 52 1.07 -9.63 6.84
C GLN A 52 2.18 -8.94 6.02
N LEU A 53 2.72 -7.82 6.49
CA LEU A 53 3.82 -7.11 5.84
C LEU A 53 5.09 -7.95 5.71
N LYS A 54 5.38 -8.80 6.68
CA LYS A 54 6.52 -9.72 6.63
C LYS A 54 6.43 -10.77 5.51
N ARG A 55 5.25 -10.98 4.96
CA ARG A 55 5.06 -11.85 3.78
C ARG A 55 5.38 -11.13 2.47
N THR A 56 5.56 -9.80 2.51
CA THR A 56 5.97 -9.02 1.36
C THR A 56 7.45 -9.28 1.07
N PRO A 57 7.84 -9.41 -0.21
CA PRO A 57 9.24 -9.64 -0.57
C PRO A 57 10.16 -8.55 -0.01
N GLU A 58 11.29 -8.93 0.54
CA GLU A 58 12.28 -8.00 1.12
C GLU A 58 12.77 -6.95 0.12
N SER A 59 12.76 -7.27 -1.18
CA SER A 59 13.11 -6.35 -2.26
C SER A 59 12.25 -5.08 -2.32
N GLU A 60 11.12 -5.05 -1.66
CA GLU A 60 10.25 -3.87 -1.58
C GLU A 60 10.63 -2.91 -0.45
N GLY A 61 11.60 -3.26 0.38
CA GLY A 61 12.19 -2.37 1.38
C GLY A 61 11.22 -1.90 2.46
N LEU A 62 10.20 -2.69 2.79
CA LEU A 62 9.24 -2.37 3.83
C LEU A 62 9.86 -2.56 5.21
N GLY A 63 9.95 -1.46 5.97
CA GLY A 63 10.28 -1.51 7.39
C GLY A 63 9.15 -2.13 8.20
N THR A 64 9.46 -3.15 9.00
CA THR A 64 8.50 -3.81 9.90
C THR A 64 8.78 -3.54 11.37
N SER A 65 9.73 -2.67 11.68
CA SER A 65 9.99 -2.23 13.06
C SER A 65 8.79 -1.42 13.60
N PRO A 66 8.52 -1.45 14.90
CA PRO A 66 7.44 -0.67 15.49
C PRO A 66 7.46 0.82 15.13
N PRO A 67 8.62 1.52 15.15
CA PRO A 67 8.66 2.92 14.73
C PRO A 67 8.34 3.14 13.25
N SER A 68 8.80 2.25 12.37
CA SER A 68 8.50 2.32 10.92
C SER A 68 7.02 2.16 10.64
N VAL A 69 6.39 1.19 11.27
CA VAL A 69 4.95 0.92 11.11
C VAL A 69 4.13 2.08 11.69
N ALA A 70 4.46 2.56 12.88
CA ALA A 70 3.78 3.70 13.50
C ALA A 70 3.88 4.97 12.64
N GLY A 71 5.05 5.26 12.08
CA GLY A 71 5.27 6.39 11.19
C GLY A 71 4.47 6.30 9.90
N MET A 72 4.36 5.11 9.34
CA MET A 72 3.56 4.89 8.12
C MET A 72 2.06 5.00 8.39
N ILE A 73 1.57 4.44 9.48
CA ILE A 73 0.16 4.56 9.90
C ILE A 73 -0.20 6.03 10.12
N LYS A 74 0.66 6.80 10.78
CA LYS A 74 0.44 8.24 10.95
C LYS A 74 0.32 8.96 9.62
N ARG A 75 1.24 8.73 8.68
CA ARG A 75 1.19 9.35 7.35
C ARG A 75 -0.06 8.98 6.57
N MET A 76 -0.44 7.71 6.58
CA MET A 76 -1.65 7.24 5.90
C MET A 76 -2.92 7.81 6.53
N SER A 77 -2.92 8.03 7.84
CA SER A 77 -4.01 8.71 8.54
C SER A 77 -4.08 10.18 8.16
N ASP A 78 -2.95 10.88 8.12
CA ASP A 78 -2.85 12.29 7.68
C ASP A 78 -3.29 12.45 6.21
N ASP A 79 -3.04 11.46 5.37
CA ASP A 79 -3.47 11.42 3.96
C ASP A 79 -4.92 10.96 3.76
N ASN A 80 -5.66 10.75 4.83
CA ASN A 80 -7.06 10.29 4.82
C ASN A 80 -7.28 8.96 4.10
N LEU A 81 -6.36 8.03 4.27
CA LEU A 81 -6.46 6.66 3.73
C LEU A 81 -6.98 5.67 4.75
N ILE A 82 -6.63 5.89 6.01
CA ILE A 82 -7.03 5.06 7.15
C ILE A 82 -7.47 5.92 8.33
N GLY A 83 -8.24 5.32 9.22
CA GLY A 83 -8.50 5.80 10.56
C GLY A 83 -8.08 4.74 11.58
N VAL A 84 -7.86 5.16 12.82
CA VAL A 84 -7.57 4.26 13.94
C VAL A 84 -8.66 4.45 14.98
N SER A 85 -9.36 3.37 15.33
CA SER A 85 -10.41 3.39 16.33
C SER A 85 -9.85 3.48 17.77
N ASP A 86 -10.71 3.74 18.74
CA ASP A 86 -10.33 3.76 20.17
C ASP A 86 -9.76 2.40 20.63
N SER A 87 -10.20 1.30 20.01
CA SER A 87 -9.67 -0.05 20.22
C SER A 87 -8.35 -0.31 19.49
N ARG A 88 -7.76 0.71 18.87
CA ARG A 88 -6.53 0.64 18.05
C ARG A 88 -6.64 -0.26 16.83
N GLU A 89 -7.84 -0.48 16.34
CA GLU A 89 -8.08 -1.17 15.08
C GLU A 89 -7.96 -0.17 13.92
N ILE A 90 -7.20 -0.55 12.89
CA ILE A 90 -7.01 0.23 11.67
C ILE A 90 -8.20 -0.02 10.75
N GLN A 91 -8.82 1.05 10.28
CA GLN A 91 -9.94 1.00 9.35
C GLN A 91 -9.63 1.78 8.09
N LEU A 92 -10.09 1.29 6.95
CA LEU A 92 -9.99 2.03 5.70
C LEU A 92 -11.06 3.13 5.66
N THR A 93 -10.65 4.34 5.27
CA THR A 93 -11.61 5.38 4.88
C THR A 93 -12.27 5.01 3.55
N PRO A 94 -13.36 5.66 3.12
CA PRO A 94 -13.92 5.45 1.78
C PRO A 94 -12.89 5.62 0.67
N ARG A 95 -12.02 6.62 0.77
CA ARG A 95 -10.91 6.84 -0.16
C ARG A 95 -9.89 5.70 -0.10
N GLY A 96 -9.48 5.30 1.10
CA GLY A 96 -8.55 4.19 1.31
C GLY A 96 -9.09 2.87 0.79
N LYS A 97 -10.39 2.62 0.96
CA LYS A 97 -11.05 1.42 0.43
C LYS A 97 -11.02 1.36 -1.09
N THR A 98 -11.35 2.44 -1.77
CA THR A 98 -11.31 2.51 -3.24
C THR A 98 -9.90 2.23 -3.76
N LEU A 99 -8.88 2.84 -3.15
CA LEU A 99 -7.49 2.63 -3.54
C LEU A 99 -7.01 1.22 -3.21
N ALA A 100 -7.41 0.66 -2.07
CA ALA A 100 -7.09 -0.72 -1.71
C ALA A 100 -7.70 -1.72 -2.68
N GLU A 101 -8.95 -1.54 -3.08
CA GLU A 101 -9.61 -2.39 -4.08
C GLU A 101 -8.90 -2.34 -5.43
N SER A 102 -8.42 -1.17 -5.85
CA SER A 102 -7.64 -1.01 -7.07
C SER A 102 -6.33 -1.79 -7.02
N ILE A 103 -5.55 -1.65 -5.93
CA ILE A 103 -4.28 -2.38 -5.82
C ILE A 103 -4.48 -3.89 -5.69
N VAL A 104 -5.50 -4.34 -4.97
CA VAL A 104 -5.86 -5.77 -4.86
C VAL A 104 -6.21 -6.35 -6.22
N ARG A 105 -7.00 -5.61 -7.01
CA ARG A 105 -7.33 -6.03 -8.38
C ARG A 105 -6.10 -6.18 -9.25
N ARG A 106 -5.20 -5.20 -9.24
CA ARG A 106 -3.94 -5.26 -9.98
C ARG A 106 -3.06 -6.43 -9.54
N HIS A 107 -2.96 -6.67 -8.25
CA HIS A 107 -2.22 -7.80 -7.69
C HIS A 107 -2.78 -9.13 -8.18
N ARG A 108 -4.08 -9.34 -8.08
CA ARG A 108 -4.75 -10.58 -8.54
C ARG A 108 -4.64 -10.79 -10.05
N LEU A 109 -4.76 -9.73 -10.83
CA LEU A 109 -4.55 -9.79 -12.29
C LEU A 109 -3.10 -10.14 -12.63
N ALA A 110 -2.13 -9.57 -11.93
CA ALA A 110 -0.73 -9.90 -12.11
C ALA A 110 -0.43 -11.37 -11.77
N GLU A 111 -0.96 -11.89 -10.67
CA GLU A 111 -0.83 -13.31 -10.31
C GLU A 111 -1.40 -14.22 -11.40
N ARG A 112 -2.61 -13.93 -11.89
CA ARG A 112 -3.24 -14.71 -12.97
C ARG A 112 -2.42 -14.69 -14.24
N MET A 113 -1.94 -13.53 -14.64
CA MET A 113 -1.10 -13.39 -15.83
C MET A 113 0.19 -14.21 -15.70
N ILE A 114 0.83 -14.17 -14.54
CA ILE A 114 2.08 -14.90 -14.30
C ILE A 114 1.87 -16.40 -14.29
N VAL A 115 0.81 -16.88 -13.67
CA VAL A 115 0.47 -18.32 -13.64
C VAL A 115 0.05 -18.80 -15.03
N ASP A 116 -0.88 -18.11 -15.67
CA ASP A 116 -1.53 -18.58 -16.89
C ASP A 116 -0.65 -18.39 -18.14
N LEU A 117 0.13 -17.29 -18.21
CA LEU A 117 0.94 -16.98 -19.38
C LEU A 117 2.41 -17.37 -19.24
N LEU A 118 3.00 -17.19 -18.06
CA LEU A 118 4.40 -17.48 -17.83
C LEU A 118 4.65 -18.87 -17.23
N GLY A 119 3.58 -19.56 -16.81
CA GLY A 119 3.67 -20.93 -16.29
C GLY A 119 4.41 -21.07 -14.96
N LEU A 120 4.56 -19.98 -14.19
CA LEU A 120 5.16 -20.04 -12.87
C LEU A 120 4.19 -20.68 -11.87
N ASN A 121 4.75 -21.37 -10.87
CA ASN A 121 3.92 -21.89 -9.78
C ASN A 121 3.35 -20.74 -8.94
N LEU A 122 2.28 -21.02 -8.20
CA LEU A 122 1.54 -19.99 -7.45
C LEU A 122 2.42 -19.25 -6.42
N ALA A 123 3.34 -19.94 -5.75
CA ALA A 123 4.22 -19.31 -4.77
C ALA A 123 5.17 -18.27 -5.42
N ASN A 124 5.77 -18.62 -6.55
CA ASN A 124 6.61 -17.69 -7.32
C ASN A 124 5.80 -16.59 -7.99
N ALA A 125 4.58 -16.90 -8.44
CA ALA A 125 3.67 -15.93 -9.01
C ALA A 125 3.32 -14.82 -8.03
N HIS A 126 3.09 -15.14 -6.77
CA HIS A 126 2.81 -14.17 -5.72
C HIS A 126 3.96 -13.15 -5.55
N VAL A 127 5.20 -13.61 -5.51
CA VAL A 127 6.38 -12.76 -5.40
C VAL A 127 6.51 -11.84 -6.62
N GLU A 128 6.39 -12.39 -7.82
CA GLU A 128 6.48 -11.60 -9.05
C GLU A 128 5.29 -10.64 -9.22
N ALA A 129 4.09 -11.03 -8.78
CA ALA A 129 2.92 -10.17 -8.79
C ALA A 129 3.12 -8.91 -7.95
N HIS A 130 3.75 -9.02 -6.78
CA HIS A 130 4.10 -7.85 -5.95
C HIS A 130 5.03 -6.86 -6.67
N ARG A 131 5.87 -7.35 -7.56
CA ARG A 131 6.76 -6.50 -8.37
C ARG A 131 6.02 -5.83 -9.53
N LEU A 132 5.09 -6.54 -10.15
CA LEU A 132 4.37 -6.07 -11.33
C LEU A 132 3.18 -5.18 -11.01
N GLU A 133 2.49 -5.40 -9.90
CA GLU A 133 1.25 -4.69 -9.56
C GLU A 133 1.39 -3.17 -9.53
N HIS A 134 2.55 -2.68 -9.10
CA HIS A 134 2.85 -1.24 -9.03
C HIS A 134 3.13 -0.61 -10.41
N ALA A 135 3.37 -1.43 -11.42
CA ALA A 135 3.60 -1.00 -12.80
C ALA A 135 2.33 -1.01 -13.65
N ILE A 136 1.27 -1.65 -13.17
CA ILE A 136 -0.02 -1.74 -13.87
C ILE A 136 -0.86 -0.50 -13.51
N SER A 137 -1.40 0.17 -14.51
CA SER A 137 -2.29 1.32 -14.32
C SER A 137 -3.68 0.90 -13.84
N ASP A 138 -4.44 1.87 -13.32
CA ASP A 138 -5.84 1.70 -12.93
C ASP A 138 -6.76 1.62 -14.16
N VAL A 139 -6.86 0.47 -14.74
CA VAL A 139 -7.72 0.22 -15.91
C VAL A 139 -8.95 -0.57 -15.52
#